data_f4e809446d18c6eda2385ba6ffe904e0
#
_entry.id   f4e809446d18c6eda2385ba6ffe904e0
#
_cell.length_a   1.000
_cell.length_b   1.000
_cell.length_c   1.000
_cell.angle_alpha   90.00
_cell.angle_beta   90.00
_cell.angle_gamma   90.00
#
_symmetry.space_group_name_H-M   'P 1'
#
loop_
_entity.id
_entity.type
_entity.pdbx_description
1 polymer ?
#
loop_
_entity_poly.entity_id
_entity_poly.type
_entity_poly.pdbx_seq_one_letter_code
_entity_poly.pdbx_strand_id
1 'polypeptide(L)'
;MFWEKGLVMEITKIINNNVVSGLDESGRETIWIGTGIGFHYKTEGVFDESIIQKKFHLEDSEAVSKFAGIAAGIPYEYIQTAEEIISIAHKKLRHRLDRSIHIGLTEHLCCAVERKNQGIELPNALLWEIKNYYPEEYAVGIEALSIIVEKLNIVLSEDEAGFIAIHIVNAEMGNFNSRGYDIVVMTKDIINIIQYHFQKDLDHRSFAFEELMVYIKHMLRRIITNQMHHGEDEEICALICTKFPAAYDCSAKIAKFILQQMKVQPNMEEIAYMTLNINRAMRDK
;
A
#
# COMPACT_ATOMS: atom_id res chain seq x y z
N MET A 1 13.95 -50.58 3.63
CA MET A 1 14.21 -49.56 2.58
C MET A 1 12.96 -48.70 2.49
N PHE A 2 12.90 -47.71 3.38
CA PHE A 2 11.77 -46.74 3.45
C PHE A 2 12.05 -45.66 2.42
N TRP A 3 11.23 -45.60 1.41
CA TRP A 3 11.18 -44.46 0.52
C TRP A 3 10.58 -43.28 1.30
N GLU A 4 11.37 -42.29 1.62
CA GLU A 4 10.86 -40.98 1.96
C GLU A 4 10.10 -40.48 0.72
N LYS A 5 8.78 -40.48 0.79
CA LYS A 5 7.96 -39.68 -0.12
C LYS A 5 8.26 -38.23 0.16
N GLY A 6 9.19 -37.64 -0.60
CA GLY A 6 9.24 -36.19 -0.70
C GLY A 6 7.83 -35.72 -1.07
N LEU A 7 7.29 -34.78 -0.32
CA LEU A 7 6.05 -34.15 -0.66
C LEU A 7 6.22 -33.55 -2.06
N VAL A 8 5.50 -34.09 -3.02
CA VAL A 8 5.47 -33.60 -4.41
C VAL A 8 4.47 -32.46 -4.45
N MET A 9 4.81 -31.34 -5.08
CA MET A 9 3.85 -30.29 -5.37
C MET A 9 2.62 -30.85 -6.07
N GLU A 10 1.43 -30.54 -5.58
CA GLU A 10 0.17 -31.05 -6.10
C GLU A 10 -0.70 -29.89 -6.60
N ILE A 11 -0.95 -29.85 -7.92
CA ILE A 11 -1.90 -28.91 -8.48
C ILE A 11 -3.32 -29.36 -8.16
N THR A 12 -4.04 -28.54 -7.43
CA THR A 12 -5.44 -28.77 -7.06
C THR A 12 -6.42 -28.11 -8.03
N LYS A 13 -6.01 -26.99 -8.67
CA LYS A 13 -6.87 -26.25 -9.59
C LYS A 13 -6.07 -25.52 -10.68
N ILE A 14 -6.52 -25.67 -11.92
CA ILE A 14 -6.09 -24.83 -13.03
C ILE A 14 -7.02 -23.62 -13.08
N ILE A 15 -6.47 -22.43 -12.86
CA ILE A 15 -7.23 -21.17 -12.84
C ILE A 15 -7.39 -20.65 -14.28
N ASN A 16 -6.25 -20.56 -14.99
CA ASN A 16 -6.20 -20.30 -16.42
C ASN A 16 -4.92 -20.89 -17.02
N ASN A 17 -4.59 -20.57 -18.28
CA ASN A 17 -3.40 -21.11 -18.94
C ASN A 17 -2.07 -20.73 -18.28
N ASN A 18 -2.05 -19.68 -17.49
CA ASN A 18 -0.82 -19.10 -16.91
C ASN A 18 -0.82 -19.11 -15.37
N VAL A 19 -1.92 -19.53 -14.74
CA VAL A 19 -2.09 -19.52 -13.27
C VAL A 19 -2.69 -20.84 -12.83
N VAL A 20 -2.04 -21.49 -11.87
CA VAL A 20 -2.54 -22.71 -11.21
C VAL A 20 -2.43 -22.57 -9.69
N SER A 21 -3.24 -23.31 -8.95
CA SER A 21 -3.13 -23.40 -7.49
C SER A 21 -3.02 -24.82 -7.03
N GLY A 22 -2.41 -25.02 -5.88
CA GLY A 22 -2.21 -26.34 -5.30
C GLY A 22 -1.48 -26.28 -3.98
N LEU A 23 -0.94 -27.42 -3.56
CA LEU A 23 -0.15 -27.55 -2.34
C LEU A 23 1.33 -27.60 -2.68
N ASP A 24 2.14 -26.80 -1.98
CA ASP A 24 3.60 -26.85 -2.08
C ASP A 24 4.17 -28.07 -1.33
N GLU A 25 5.48 -28.28 -1.43
CA GLU A 25 6.21 -29.36 -0.74
C GLU A 25 6.01 -29.38 0.78
N SER A 26 5.56 -28.25 1.37
CA SER A 26 5.26 -28.12 2.79
C SER A 26 3.76 -28.30 3.10
N GLY A 27 2.94 -28.63 2.09
CA GLY A 27 1.49 -28.78 2.22
C GLY A 27 0.73 -27.45 2.35
N ARG A 28 1.35 -26.32 1.98
CA ARG A 28 0.72 -24.99 2.03
C ARG A 28 0.05 -24.66 0.71
N GLU A 29 -1.14 -24.06 0.79
CA GLU A 29 -1.81 -23.55 -0.41
C GLU A 29 -0.94 -22.48 -1.09
N THR A 30 -0.68 -22.70 -2.36
CA THR A 30 0.23 -21.88 -3.17
C THR A 30 -0.38 -21.65 -4.55
N ILE A 31 -0.21 -20.44 -5.05
CA ILE A 31 -0.52 -20.10 -6.44
C ILE A 31 0.80 -19.98 -7.19
N TRP A 32 0.89 -20.68 -8.32
CA TRP A 32 2.00 -20.56 -9.23
C TRP A 32 1.57 -19.83 -10.49
N ILE A 33 2.39 -18.87 -10.89
CA ILE A 33 2.21 -18.09 -12.11
C ILE A 33 3.38 -18.36 -13.03
N GLY A 34 3.09 -18.65 -14.29
CA GLY A 34 4.10 -18.87 -15.32
C GLY A 34 3.46 -19.01 -16.68
N THR A 35 4.17 -18.59 -17.72
CA THR A 35 3.66 -18.64 -19.10
C THR A 35 3.31 -20.05 -19.50
N GLY A 36 2.03 -20.31 -19.78
CA GLY A 36 1.54 -21.62 -20.22
C GLY A 36 1.50 -22.72 -19.16
N ILE A 37 1.77 -22.42 -17.86
CA ILE A 37 1.85 -23.44 -16.79
C ILE A 37 0.58 -24.28 -16.69
N GLY A 38 -0.59 -23.66 -16.76
CA GLY A 38 -1.87 -24.37 -16.72
C GLY A 38 -2.17 -25.14 -18.01
N PHE A 39 -1.70 -24.61 -19.14
CA PHE A 39 -1.82 -25.30 -20.43
C PHE A 39 -0.94 -26.55 -20.47
N HIS A 40 0.33 -26.46 -20.09
CA HIS A 40 1.25 -27.60 -20.02
C HIS A 40 0.74 -28.71 -19.10
N TYR A 41 0.32 -28.33 -17.88
CA TYR A 41 -0.25 -29.30 -16.95
C TYR A 41 -1.51 -30.00 -17.52
N LYS A 42 -2.39 -29.26 -18.20
CA LYS A 42 -3.63 -29.79 -18.77
C LYS A 42 -3.36 -30.74 -19.95
N THR A 43 -2.31 -30.51 -20.74
CA THR A 43 -1.99 -31.27 -21.92
C THR A 43 -1.04 -32.45 -21.64
N GLU A 44 -0.07 -32.26 -20.76
CA GLU A 44 1.00 -33.21 -20.50
C GLU A 44 0.84 -33.96 -19.18
N GLY A 45 -0.02 -33.47 -18.27
CA GLY A 45 -0.25 -34.04 -16.94
C GLY A 45 0.96 -33.96 -16.01
N VAL A 46 2.00 -33.22 -16.40
CA VAL A 46 3.24 -33.03 -15.66
C VAL A 46 3.36 -31.56 -15.24
N PHE A 47 3.71 -31.35 -13.98
CA PHE A 47 3.99 -30.02 -13.46
C PHE A 47 5.47 -29.68 -13.69
N ASP A 48 5.73 -28.80 -14.62
CA ASP A 48 7.08 -28.31 -14.90
C ASP A 48 7.39 -27.09 -14.04
N GLU A 49 8.23 -27.29 -13.02
CA GLU A 49 8.65 -26.21 -12.12
C GLU A 49 9.53 -25.16 -12.81
N SER A 50 10.17 -25.49 -13.92
CA SER A 50 11.07 -24.58 -14.63
C SER A 50 10.34 -23.39 -15.26
N ILE A 51 9.04 -23.54 -15.52
CA ILE A 51 8.20 -22.47 -16.08
C ILE A 51 7.55 -21.59 -14.99
N ILE A 52 7.75 -21.91 -13.71
CA ILE A 52 7.27 -21.06 -12.63
C ILE A 52 8.07 -19.76 -12.61
N GLN A 53 7.39 -18.68 -12.85
CA GLN A 53 7.96 -17.32 -12.75
C GLN A 53 7.74 -16.73 -11.38
N LYS A 54 6.63 -17.08 -10.72
CA LYS A 54 6.30 -16.58 -9.37
C LYS A 54 5.50 -17.59 -8.56
N LYS A 55 5.78 -17.59 -7.23
CA LYS A 55 5.05 -18.40 -6.24
C LYS A 55 4.43 -17.45 -5.20
N PHE A 56 3.14 -17.61 -4.95
CA PHE A 56 2.42 -16.90 -3.89
C PHE A 56 1.98 -17.89 -2.82
N HIS A 57 2.58 -17.79 -1.65
CA HIS A 57 2.12 -18.47 -0.46
C HIS A 57 1.14 -17.55 0.25
N LEU A 58 -0.12 -17.90 0.28
CA LEU A 58 -1.16 -17.16 0.98
C LEU A 58 -1.47 -17.91 2.27
N GLU A 59 -1.47 -17.19 3.37
CA GLU A 59 -1.70 -17.77 4.71
C GLU A 59 -3.17 -18.08 4.95
N ASP A 60 -4.06 -17.61 4.06
CA ASP A 60 -5.50 -17.73 4.15
C ASP A 60 -6.10 -18.29 2.85
N SER A 61 -6.86 -19.36 2.96
CA SER A 61 -7.55 -20.00 1.82
C SER A 61 -8.56 -19.07 1.13
N GLU A 62 -9.12 -18.10 1.87
CA GLU A 62 -10.01 -17.09 1.30
C GLU A 62 -9.26 -16.13 0.38
N ALA A 63 -8.05 -15.71 0.76
CA ALA A 63 -7.18 -14.88 -0.09
C ALA A 63 -6.72 -15.63 -1.34
N VAL A 64 -6.40 -16.93 -1.23
CA VAL A 64 -6.09 -17.80 -2.40
C VAL A 64 -7.28 -17.85 -3.36
N SER A 65 -8.48 -18.10 -2.83
CA SER A 65 -9.69 -18.21 -3.65
C SER A 65 -10.04 -16.89 -4.33
N LYS A 66 -9.87 -15.77 -3.63
CA LYS A 66 -10.12 -14.43 -4.15
C LYS A 66 -9.12 -14.08 -5.27
N PHE A 67 -7.82 -14.31 -5.03
CA PHE A 67 -6.80 -14.07 -6.06
C PHE A 67 -7.00 -14.98 -7.27
N ALA A 68 -7.30 -16.26 -7.05
CA ALA A 68 -7.60 -17.20 -8.13
C ALA A 68 -8.80 -16.75 -8.97
N GLY A 69 -9.86 -16.25 -8.32
CA GLY A 69 -11.03 -15.71 -9.00
C GLY A 69 -10.72 -14.51 -9.88
N ILE A 70 -9.91 -13.58 -9.37
CA ILE A 70 -9.46 -12.38 -10.09
C ILE A 70 -8.53 -12.75 -11.24
N ALA A 71 -7.49 -13.56 -10.97
CA ALA A 71 -6.51 -13.97 -11.96
C ALA A 71 -7.11 -14.80 -13.11
N ALA A 72 -8.25 -15.46 -12.89
CA ALA A 72 -8.93 -16.20 -13.93
C ALA A 72 -9.46 -15.33 -15.08
N GLY A 73 -9.81 -14.07 -14.78
CA GLY A 73 -10.39 -13.12 -15.74
C GLY A 73 -9.42 -12.10 -16.30
N ILE A 74 -8.21 -11.99 -15.72
CA ILE A 74 -7.24 -10.96 -16.09
C ILE A 74 -6.18 -11.53 -17.03
N PRO A 75 -5.88 -10.89 -18.19
CA PRO A 75 -4.78 -11.28 -19.06
C PRO A 75 -3.43 -11.27 -18.31
N TYR A 76 -2.59 -12.22 -18.64
CA TYR A 76 -1.32 -12.45 -17.93
C TYR A 76 -0.37 -11.25 -17.98
N GLU A 77 -0.36 -10.51 -19.06
CA GLU A 77 0.45 -9.31 -19.23
C GLU A 77 0.19 -8.22 -18.17
N TYR A 78 -1.03 -8.13 -17.65
CA TYR A 78 -1.35 -7.19 -16.57
C TYR A 78 -0.74 -7.63 -15.24
N ILE A 79 -0.78 -8.94 -14.98
CA ILE A 79 -0.15 -9.51 -13.78
C ILE A 79 1.36 -9.26 -13.83
N GLN A 80 2.01 -9.53 -14.98
CA GLN A 80 3.44 -9.30 -15.15
C GLN A 80 3.79 -7.81 -14.97
N THR A 81 2.98 -6.92 -15.54
CA THR A 81 3.19 -5.46 -15.43
C THR A 81 3.06 -5.00 -13.98
N ALA A 82 2.03 -5.45 -13.26
CA ALA A 82 1.86 -5.15 -11.83
C ALA A 82 3.07 -5.63 -11.00
N GLU A 83 3.55 -6.86 -11.26
CA GLU A 83 4.69 -7.44 -10.56
C GLU A 83 5.99 -6.66 -10.79
N GLU A 84 6.20 -6.14 -12.00
CA GLU A 84 7.37 -5.30 -12.29
C GLU A 84 7.28 -3.97 -11.54
N ILE A 85 6.12 -3.34 -11.53
CA ILE A 85 5.88 -2.11 -10.75
C ILE A 85 6.11 -2.36 -9.26
N ILE A 86 5.58 -3.45 -8.70
CA ILE A 86 5.78 -3.83 -7.30
C ILE A 86 7.28 -4.08 -7.01
N SER A 87 8.00 -4.72 -7.93
CA SER A 87 9.45 -4.93 -7.78
C SER A 87 10.23 -3.62 -7.71
N ILE A 88 9.84 -2.62 -8.49
CA ILE A 88 10.44 -1.28 -8.44
C ILE A 88 10.08 -0.58 -7.13
N ALA A 89 8.83 -0.66 -6.70
CA ALA A 89 8.42 -0.14 -5.41
C ALA A 89 9.26 -0.72 -4.27
N HIS A 90 9.45 -2.04 -4.23
CA HIS A 90 10.31 -2.70 -3.23
C HIS A 90 11.78 -2.25 -3.27
N LYS A 91 12.31 -1.90 -4.44
CA LYS A 91 13.70 -1.44 -4.59
C LYS A 91 13.89 0.01 -4.14
N LYS A 92 12.89 0.86 -4.38
CA LYS A 92 12.97 2.31 -4.13
C LYS A 92 12.47 2.70 -2.75
N LEU A 93 11.42 2.05 -2.29
CA LEU A 93 10.81 2.35 -1.00
C LEU A 93 11.44 1.47 0.08
N ARG A 94 11.71 2.06 1.24
CA ARG A 94 12.36 1.37 2.37
C ARG A 94 11.40 0.53 3.21
N HIS A 95 10.11 0.58 2.89
CA HIS A 95 9.05 -0.06 3.64
C HIS A 95 8.64 -1.39 3.00
N ARG A 96 8.23 -2.33 3.86
CA ARG A 96 7.65 -3.60 3.40
C ARG A 96 6.25 -3.32 2.89
N LEU A 97 5.95 -3.78 1.68
CA LEU A 97 4.60 -3.73 1.12
C LEU A 97 3.82 -4.98 1.53
N ASP A 98 2.58 -4.78 1.92
CA ASP A 98 1.65 -5.88 2.18
C ASP A 98 1.34 -6.64 0.90
N ARG A 99 1.14 -7.95 1.01
CA ARG A 99 0.89 -8.83 -0.13
C ARG A 99 -0.39 -8.52 -0.91
N SER A 100 -1.34 -7.84 -0.31
CA SER A 100 -2.58 -7.41 -0.98
C SER A 100 -2.33 -6.51 -2.18
N ILE A 101 -1.15 -5.87 -2.28
CA ILE A 101 -0.79 -5.03 -3.43
C ILE A 101 -0.78 -5.82 -4.74
N HIS A 102 -0.39 -7.08 -4.71
CA HIS A 102 -0.36 -7.93 -5.91
C HIS A 102 -1.75 -8.05 -6.55
N ILE A 103 -2.77 -8.16 -5.71
CA ILE A 103 -4.16 -8.22 -6.15
C ILE A 103 -4.64 -6.82 -6.55
N GLY A 104 -4.55 -5.87 -5.62
CA GLY A 104 -5.13 -4.54 -5.79
C GLY A 104 -4.54 -3.77 -6.97
N LEU A 105 -3.22 -3.86 -7.19
CA LEU A 105 -2.59 -3.19 -8.31
C LEU A 105 -2.91 -3.88 -9.65
N THR A 106 -2.97 -5.21 -9.68
CA THR A 106 -3.36 -5.96 -10.89
C THR A 106 -4.79 -5.63 -11.32
N GLU A 107 -5.73 -5.64 -10.39
CA GLU A 107 -7.13 -5.22 -10.64
C GLU A 107 -7.20 -3.78 -11.14
N HIS A 108 -6.46 -2.88 -10.46
CA HIS A 108 -6.42 -1.48 -10.84
C HIS A 108 -5.94 -1.30 -12.28
N LEU A 109 -4.82 -1.93 -12.66
CA LEU A 109 -4.29 -1.85 -14.03
C LEU A 109 -5.30 -2.35 -15.07
N CYS A 110 -5.97 -3.47 -14.79
CA CYS A 110 -7.01 -3.98 -15.69
C CYS A 110 -8.13 -2.97 -15.88
N CYS A 111 -8.67 -2.42 -14.79
CA CYS A 111 -9.73 -1.42 -14.83
C CYS A 111 -9.28 -0.10 -15.48
N ALA A 112 -8.05 0.35 -15.24
CA ALA A 112 -7.52 1.59 -15.81
C ALA A 112 -7.39 1.48 -17.35
N VAL A 113 -6.86 0.34 -17.83
CA VAL A 113 -6.76 0.07 -19.26
C VAL A 113 -8.14 -0.08 -19.92
N GLU A 114 -9.06 -0.76 -19.25
CA GLU A 114 -10.42 -0.90 -19.76
C GLU A 114 -11.11 0.46 -19.90
N ARG A 115 -11.01 1.33 -18.88
CA ARG A 115 -11.50 2.73 -18.94
C ARG A 115 -10.87 3.49 -20.11
N LYS A 116 -9.53 3.37 -20.26
CA LYS A 116 -8.81 4.05 -21.35
C LYS A 116 -9.31 3.60 -22.72
N ASN A 117 -9.53 2.30 -22.91
CA ASN A 117 -10.07 1.75 -24.16
C ASN A 117 -11.49 2.22 -24.46
N GLN A 118 -12.25 2.54 -23.41
CA GLN A 118 -13.61 3.11 -23.53
C GLN A 118 -13.59 4.66 -23.69
N GLY A 119 -12.41 5.29 -23.71
CA GLY A 119 -12.26 6.74 -23.78
C GLY A 119 -12.67 7.48 -22.48
N ILE A 120 -12.73 6.76 -21.36
CA ILE A 120 -13.08 7.32 -20.04
C ILE A 120 -11.79 7.74 -19.34
N GLU A 121 -11.68 9.02 -19.00
CA GLU A 121 -10.63 9.55 -18.14
C GLU A 121 -11.19 9.77 -16.74
N LEU A 122 -10.46 9.28 -15.73
CA LEU A 122 -10.83 9.43 -14.33
C LEU A 122 -9.83 10.39 -13.66
N PRO A 123 -10.22 11.66 -13.38
CA PRO A 123 -9.33 12.58 -12.67
C PRO A 123 -9.13 12.14 -11.22
N ASN A 124 -7.89 12.26 -10.73
CA ASN A 124 -7.57 11.96 -9.36
C ASN A 124 -7.71 13.22 -8.48
N ALA A 125 -8.79 13.29 -7.73
CA ALA A 125 -9.09 14.44 -6.87
C ALA A 125 -8.04 14.69 -5.75
N LEU A 126 -7.16 13.73 -5.49
CA LEU A 126 -6.10 13.81 -4.50
C LEU A 126 -4.70 13.90 -5.13
N LEU A 127 -4.60 14.14 -6.44
CA LEU A 127 -3.31 14.12 -7.13
C LEU A 127 -2.31 15.12 -6.53
N TRP A 128 -2.79 16.30 -6.13
CA TRP A 128 -1.95 17.31 -5.50
C TRP A 128 -1.44 16.84 -4.13
N GLU A 129 -2.29 16.28 -3.29
CA GLU A 129 -1.93 15.74 -1.97
C GLU A 129 -0.95 14.58 -2.08
N ILE A 130 -1.17 13.69 -3.05
CA ILE A 130 -0.28 12.56 -3.31
C ILE A 130 1.11 13.06 -3.71
N LYS A 131 1.20 14.01 -4.62
CA LYS A 131 2.47 14.60 -5.05
C LYS A 131 3.25 15.25 -3.90
N ASN A 132 2.55 15.92 -2.99
CA ASN A 132 3.19 16.68 -1.92
C ASN A 132 3.40 15.88 -0.63
N TYR A 133 2.54 14.91 -0.35
CA TYR A 133 2.60 14.15 0.89
C TYR A 133 3.23 12.77 0.74
N TYR A 134 3.23 12.23 -0.49
CA TYR A 134 3.74 10.90 -0.84
C TYR A 134 4.63 10.94 -2.09
N PRO A 135 5.66 11.82 -2.11
CA PRO A 135 6.47 12.05 -3.31
C PRO A 135 7.26 10.82 -3.76
N GLU A 136 7.70 9.95 -2.85
CA GLU A 136 8.44 8.74 -3.17
C GLU A 136 7.52 7.70 -3.85
N GLU A 137 6.35 7.49 -3.29
CA GLU A 137 5.34 6.58 -3.84
C GLU A 137 4.78 7.09 -5.16
N TYR A 138 4.62 8.41 -5.28
CA TYR A 138 4.23 9.05 -6.54
C TYR A 138 5.30 8.92 -7.62
N ALA A 139 6.58 9.03 -7.27
CA ALA A 139 7.68 8.83 -8.22
C ALA A 139 7.69 7.39 -8.78
N VAL A 140 7.34 6.39 -7.97
CA VAL A 140 7.11 5.02 -8.45
C VAL A 140 5.89 4.96 -9.38
N GLY A 141 4.81 5.67 -9.07
CA GLY A 141 3.63 5.77 -9.93
C GLY A 141 3.95 6.36 -11.31
N ILE A 142 4.79 7.40 -11.37
CA ILE A 142 5.26 7.98 -12.65
C ILE A 142 6.08 6.96 -13.45
N GLU A 143 7.01 6.23 -12.81
CA GLU A 143 7.79 5.20 -13.49
C GLU A 143 6.91 4.06 -13.98
N ALA A 144 5.88 3.71 -13.23
CA ALA A 144 4.90 2.70 -13.62
C ALA A 144 4.19 3.04 -14.93
N LEU A 145 3.91 4.32 -15.21
CA LEU A 145 3.33 4.71 -16.51
C LEU A 145 4.24 4.34 -17.68
N SER A 146 5.56 4.46 -17.51
CA SER A 146 6.52 4.07 -18.56
C SER A 146 6.55 2.56 -18.77
N ILE A 147 6.46 1.77 -17.69
CA ILE A 147 6.38 0.31 -17.76
C ILE A 147 5.09 -0.13 -18.46
N ILE A 148 3.97 0.52 -18.15
CA ILE A 148 2.68 0.24 -18.78
C ILE A 148 2.75 0.50 -20.29
N VAL A 149 3.39 1.58 -20.71
CA VAL A 149 3.60 1.85 -22.14
C VAL A 149 4.46 0.76 -22.77
N GLU A 150 5.56 0.36 -22.14
CA GLU A 150 6.46 -0.67 -22.66
C GLU A 150 5.79 -2.04 -22.77
N LYS A 151 5.06 -2.46 -21.74
CA LYS A 151 4.49 -3.81 -21.66
C LYS A 151 3.13 -3.97 -22.33
N LEU A 152 2.29 -2.96 -22.20
CA LEU A 152 0.90 -3.02 -22.65
C LEU A 152 0.63 -2.14 -23.89
N ASN A 153 1.61 -1.32 -24.31
CA ASN A 153 1.46 -0.34 -25.40
C ASN A 153 0.28 0.62 -25.20
N ILE A 154 0.08 1.05 -23.94
CA ILE A 154 -1.04 1.92 -23.55
C ILE A 154 -0.50 3.13 -22.82
N VAL A 155 -0.93 4.33 -23.23
CA VAL A 155 -0.59 5.60 -22.57
C VAL A 155 -1.72 5.97 -21.62
N LEU A 156 -1.42 5.97 -20.33
CA LEU A 156 -2.32 6.41 -19.28
C LEU A 156 -2.01 7.86 -18.86
N SER A 157 -2.98 8.53 -18.24
CA SER A 157 -2.80 9.90 -17.73
C SER A 157 -1.95 9.94 -16.45
N GLU A 158 -1.49 11.13 -16.09
CA GLU A 158 -0.77 11.36 -14.83
C GLU A 158 -1.62 11.03 -13.59
N ASP A 159 -2.94 11.13 -13.70
CA ASP A 159 -3.87 10.75 -12.64
C ASP A 159 -3.70 9.28 -12.22
N GLU A 160 -3.41 8.40 -13.18
CA GLU A 160 -3.19 6.98 -12.91
C GLU A 160 -1.90 6.73 -12.13
N ALA A 161 -0.86 7.56 -12.31
CA ALA A 161 0.31 7.52 -11.42
C ALA A 161 -0.07 7.80 -9.96
N GLY A 162 -0.99 8.74 -9.74
CA GLY A 162 -1.55 9.01 -8.42
C GLY A 162 -2.33 7.82 -7.84
N PHE A 163 -3.16 7.15 -8.65
CA PHE A 163 -3.88 5.96 -8.19
C PHE A 163 -2.94 4.79 -7.88
N ILE A 164 -1.91 4.57 -8.69
CA ILE A 164 -0.87 3.57 -8.42
C ILE A 164 -0.15 3.90 -7.11
N ALA A 165 0.20 5.16 -6.87
CA ALA A 165 0.80 5.60 -5.61
C ALA A 165 -0.12 5.30 -4.40
N ILE A 166 -1.43 5.50 -4.51
CA ILE A 166 -2.39 5.14 -3.46
C ILE A 166 -2.34 3.64 -3.16
N HIS A 167 -2.27 2.77 -4.17
CA HIS A 167 -2.11 1.33 -3.95
C HIS A 167 -0.83 0.98 -3.19
N ILE A 168 0.25 1.69 -3.49
CA ILE A 168 1.54 1.53 -2.78
C ILE A 168 1.42 1.99 -1.32
N VAL A 169 0.89 3.19 -1.09
CA VAL A 169 0.63 3.73 0.27
C VAL A 169 -0.21 2.76 1.10
N ASN A 170 -1.24 2.15 0.49
CA ASN A 170 -2.07 1.14 1.16
C ASN A 170 -1.27 -0.07 1.61
N ALA A 171 -0.43 -0.56 0.72
CA ALA A 171 0.39 -1.72 1.00
C ALA A 171 1.46 -1.45 2.07
N GLU A 172 1.96 -0.22 2.17
CA GLU A 172 2.87 0.17 3.25
C GLU A 172 2.21 0.20 4.62
N MET A 173 0.92 0.54 4.66
CA MET A 173 0.15 0.65 5.90
C MET A 173 -0.35 -0.71 6.42
N GLY A 174 -0.12 -1.80 5.66
CA GLY A 174 -0.63 -3.13 6.00
C GLY A 174 -2.10 -3.29 5.60
N ASN A 175 -2.56 -4.54 5.60
CA ASN A 175 -3.86 -4.98 5.06
C ASN A 175 -5.07 -4.31 5.77
N PHE A 176 -5.21 -3.01 5.61
CA PHE A 176 -6.33 -2.23 6.12
C PHE A 176 -7.40 -2.10 5.03
N ASN A 177 -8.21 -3.16 4.88
CA ASN A 177 -9.48 -3.19 4.14
C ASN A 177 -9.71 -2.01 3.16
N SER A 178 -9.04 -2.01 2.01
CA SER A 178 -9.31 -1.11 0.86
C SER A 178 -9.44 0.41 1.13
N ARG A 179 -8.83 0.93 2.21
CA ARG A 179 -9.00 2.32 2.66
C ARG A 179 -7.79 3.26 2.45
N GLY A 180 -6.94 3.03 1.48
CA GLY A 180 -5.81 3.91 1.32
C GLY A 180 -6.13 5.27 0.75
N TYR A 181 -7.18 5.35 -0.01
CA TYR A 181 -7.79 6.63 -0.30
C TYR A 181 -8.08 7.36 1.02
N ASP A 182 -8.59 6.66 2.02
CA ASP A 182 -8.89 7.21 3.34
C ASP A 182 -7.64 7.72 4.07
N ILE A 183 -6.46 7.10 3.88
CA ILE A 183 -5.21 7.53 4.56
C ILE A 183 -4.68 8.83 3.95
N VAL A 184 -4.70 8.98 2.64
CA VAL A 184 -4.33 10.23 1.98
C VAL A 184 -5.30 11.33 2.40
N VAL A 185 -6.60 11.03 2.43
CA VAL A 185 -7.64 11.97 2.92
C VAL A 185 -7.41 12.30 4.39
N MET A 186 -7.14 11.32 5.24
CA MET A 186 -6.84 11.58 6.67
C MET A 186 -5.62 12.45 6.85
N THR A 187 -4.55 12.21 6.08
CA THR A 187 -3.35 13.05 6.13
C THR A 187 -3.68 14.48 5.74
N LYS A 188 -4.43 14.68 4.65
CA LYS A 188 -4.94 15.99 4.22
C LYS A 188 -5.76 16.66 5.33
N ASP A 189 -6.69 15.93 5.94
CA ASP A 189 -7.54 16.46 6.99
C ASP A 189 -6.75 16.86 8.25
N ILE A 190 -5.73 16.08 8.62
CA ILE A 190 -4.81 16.43 9.72
C ILE A 190 -4.07 17.72 9.40
N ILE A 191 -3.54 17.89 8.19
CA ILE A 191 -2.89 19.13 7.75
C ILE A 191 -3.87 20.30 7.79
N ASN A 192 -5.09 20.12 7.30
CA ASN A 192 -6.14 21.15 7.37
C ASN A 192 -6.49 21.54 8.82
N ILE A 193 -6.56 20.57 9.74
CA ILE A 193 -6.80 20.84 11.17
C ILE A 193 -5.68 21.73 11.73
N ILE A 194 -4.42 21.45 11.39
CA ILE A 194 -3.26 22.22 11.84
C ILE A 194 -3.34 23.65 11.29
N GLN A 195 -3.48 23.81 9.97
CA GLN A 195 -3.54 25.13 9.33
C GLN A 195 -4.72 25.96 9.83
N TYR A 196 -5.90 25.34 10.00
CA TYR A 196 -7.08 26.01 10.54
C TYR A 196 -6.90 26.42 12.00
N HIS A 197 -6.27 25.56 12.82
CA HIS A 197 -6.04 25.86 14.24
C HIS A 197 -5.12 27.06 14.43
N PHE A 198 -4.07 27.17 13.63
CA PHE A 198 -3.09 28.26 13.71
C PHE A 198 -3.41 29.47 12.82
N GLN A 199 -4.44 29.37 11.98
CA GLN A 199 -4.78 30.38 10.96
C GLN A 199 -3.56 30.77 10.12
N LYS A 200 -2.74 29.77 9.78
CA LYS A 200 -1.48 29.91 9.04
C LYS A 200 -1.26 28.72 8.14
N ASP A 201 -0.86 28.99 6.90
CA ASP A 201 -0.45 27.93 5.97
C ASP A 201 0.90 27.34 6.38
N LEU A 202 1.06 26.04 6.17
CA LEU A 202 2.33 25.35 6.33
C LEU A 202 3.18 25.57 5.07
N ASP A 203 4.47 25.84 5.28
CA ASP A 203 5.41 25.86 4.16
C ASP A 203 5.80 24.44 3.76
N HIS A 204 5.18 23.94 2.69
CA HIS A 204 5.39 22.58 2.15
C HIS A 204 6.82 22.30 1.67
N ARG A 205 7.67 23.34 1.58
CA ARG A 205 9.07 23.22 1.18
C ARG A 205 10.03 23.24 2.36
N SER A 206 9.52 23.45 3.57
CA SER A 206 10.35 23.52 4.77
C SER A 206 10.73 22.12 5.25
N PHE A 207 11.93 22.00 5.82
CA PHE A 207 12.38 20.77 6.44
C PHE A 207 11.48 20.32 7.60
N ALA A 208 10.95 21.29 8.36
CA ALA A 208 10.02 21.01 9.46
C ALA A 208 8.68 20.44 8.96
N PHE A 209 8.21 20.82 7.77
CA PHE A 209 7.05 20.20 7.15
C PHE A 209 7.36 18.74 6.72
N GLU A 210 8.53 18.49 6.13
CA GLU A 210 8.94 17.13 5.79
C GLU A 210 9.00 16.23 7.03
N GLU A 211 9.59 16.71 8.14
CA GLU A 211 9.60 15.98 9.42
C GLU A 211 8.18 15.70 9.93
N LEU A 212 7.29 16.69 9.87
CA LEU A 212 5.89 16.54 10.26
C LEU A 212 5.19 15.47 9.42
N MET A 213 5.40 15.47 8.10
CA MET A 213 4.80 14.48 7.19
C MET A 213 5.29 13.06 7.47
N VAL A 214 6.60 12.89 7.66
CA VAL A 214 7.20 11.59 8.04
C VAL A 214 6.59 11.10 9.36
N TYR A 215 6.45 12.01 10.34
CA TYR A 215 5.83 11.67 11.62
C TYR A 215 4.36 11.24 11.46
N ILE A 216 3.54 12.00 10.73
CA ILE A 216 2.11 11.69 10.51
C ILE A 216 1.98 10.31 9.84
N LYS A 217 2.76 10.02 8.79
CA LYS A 217 2.77 8.71 8.13
C LYS A 217 3.04 7.57 9.12
N HIS A 218 4.10 7.69 9.92
CA HIS A 218 4.47 6.66 10.89
C HIS A 218 3.46 6.53 12.03
N MET A 219 2.92 7.63 12.52
CA MET A 219 1.86 7.63 13.54
C MET A 219 0.61 6.91 13.04
N LEU A 220 0.10 7.26 11.86
CA LEU A 220 -1.06 6.59 11.26
C LEU A 220 -0.80 5.09 11.08
N ARG A 221 0.39 4.70 10.62
CA ARG A 221 0.76 3.29 10.50
C ARG A 221 0.73 2.58 11.86
N ARG A 222 1.35 3.15 12.91
CA ARG A 222 1.34 2.54 14.26
C ARG A 222 -0.08 2.40 14.81
N ILE A 223 -0.93 3.38 14.59
CA ILE A 223 -2.34 3.33 15.00
C ILE A 223 -3.08 2.21 14.26
N ILE A 224 -2.90 2.11 12.94
CA ILE A 224 -3.55 1.09 12.11
C ILE A 224 -3.10 -0.32 12.49
N THR A 225 -1.80 -0.52 12.72
CA THR A 225 -1.23 -1.83 13.06
C THR A 225 -1.33 -2.16 14.55
N ASN A 226 -1.95 -1.28 15.35
CA ASN A 226 -2.02 -1.40 16.82
C ASN A 226 -0.61 -1.56 17.46
N GLN A 227 0.37 -0.83 16.92
CA GLN A 227 1.78 -0.85 17.34
C GLN A 227 2.20 0.52 17.88
N MET A 228 1.29 1.24 18.54
CA MET A 228 1.62 2.49 19.22
C MET A 228 2.73 2.27 20.24
N HIS A 229 3.59 3.27 20.40
CA HIS A 229 4.63 3.22 21.42
C HIS A 229 4.01 3.11 22.82
N HIS A 230 4.63 2.32 23.68
CA HIS A 230 4.23 2.16 25.07
C HIS A 230 5.48 2.19 25.94
N GLY A 231 5.49 3.02 26.97
CA GLY A 231 6.50 2.96 28.01
C GLY A 231 7.45 4.15 28.09
N GLU A 232 7.17 5.21 27.36
CA GLU A 232 7.89 6.46 27.53
C GLU A 232 7.52 7.15 28.84
N ASP A 233 8.43 7.99 29.27
CA ASP A 233 8.32 8.76 30.49
C ASP A 233 7.12 9.73 30.44
N GLU A 234 6.08 9.44 31.22
CA GLU A 234 4.87 10.26 31.32
C GLU A 234 5.20 11.72 31.70
N GLU A 235 6.28 11.94 32.48
CA GLU A 235 6.71 13.27 32.88
C GLU A 235 7.24 14.05 31.68
N ILE A 236 7.98 13.42 30.76
CA ILE A 236 8.46 14.05 29.53
C ILE A 236 7.28 14.41 28.63
N CYS A 237 6.33 13.51 28.45
CA CYS A 237 5.13 13.77 27.66
C CYS A 237 4.31 14.95 28.22
N ALA A 238 4.09 14.98 29.54
CA ALA A 238 3.41 16.06 30.22
C ALA A 238 4.17 17.40 30.11
N LEU A 239 5.50 17.36 30.20
CA LEU A 239 6.35 18.54 30.03
C LEU A 239 6.22 19.15 28.63
N ILE A 240 6.25 18.32 27.57
CA ILE A 240 6.09 18.76 26.19
C ILE A 240 4.73 19.45 26.01
N CYS A 241 3.66 18.80 26.46
CA CYS A 241 2.31 19.34 26.36
C CYS A 241 2.14 20.67 27.10
N THR A 242 2.71 20.78 28.29
CA THR A 242 2.68 22.02 29.09
C THR A 242 3.52 23.14 28.46
N LYS A 243 4.66 22.79 27.87
CA LYS A 243 5.58 23.77 27.26
C LYS A 243 5.05 24.36 25.96
N PHE A 244 4.22 23.60 25.22
CA PHE A 244 3.67 23.99 23.92
C PHE A 244 2.15 23.92 23.88
N PRO A 245 1.43 24.72 24.71
CA PRO A 245 -0.02 24.57 24.91
C PRO A 245 -0.83 24.70 23.62
N ALA A 246 -0.50 25.66 22.73
CA ALA A 246 -1.22 25.82 21.47
C ALA A 246 -1.06 24.60 20.52
N ALA A 247 0.14 24.03 20.45
CA ALA A 247 0.38 22.83 19.66
C ALA A 247 -0.28 21.60 20.29
N TYR A 248 -0.31 21.52 21.62
CA TYR A 248 -1.03 20.48 22.35
C TYR A 248 -2.53 20.51 22.09
N ASP A 249 -3.15 21.70 22.14
CA ASP A 249 -4.57 21.86 21.84
C ASP A 249 -4.91 21.43 20.41
N CYS A 250 -3.99 21.70 19.47
CA CYS A 250 -4.09 21.19 18.10
C CYS A 250 -4.00 19.67 18.05
N SER A 251 -3.00 19.09 18.71
CA SER A 251 -2.79 17.63 18.76
C SER A 251 -3.97 16.91 19.41
N ALA A 252 -4.58 17.50 20.45
CA ALA A 252 -5.78 16.94 21.08
C ALA A 252 -6.99 16.91 20.12
N LYS A 253 -7.14 17.94 19.25
CA LYS A 253 -8.17 17.95 18.20
C LYS A 253 -7.92 16.86 17.18
N ILE A 254 -6.66 16.67 16.75
CA ILE A 254 -6.27 15.62 15.82
C ILE A 254 -6.52 14.24 16.44
N ALA A 255 -6.14 14.02 17.70
CA ALA A 255 -6.41 12.77 18.40
C ALA A 255 -7.91 12.44 18.45
N LYS A 256 -8.76 13.45 18.70
CA LYS A 256 -10.22 13.30 18.65
C LYS A 256 -10.72 12.96 17.25
N PHE A 257 -10.18 13.60 16.22
CA PHE A 257 -10.49 13.30 14.83
C PHE A 257 -10.12 11.84 14.48
N ILE A 258 -8.91 11.39 14.83
CA ILE A 258 -8.46 10.00 14.61
C ILE A 258 -9.39 9.02 15.33
N LEU A 259 -9.75 9.27 16.59
CA LEU A 259 -10.70 8.45 17.33
C LEU A 259 -12.05 8.33 16.61
N GLN A 260 -12.55 9.42 16.05
CA GLN A 260 -13.82 9.43 15.33
C GLN A 260 -13.77 8.61 14.05
N GLN A 261 -12.66 8.70 13.29
CA GLN A 261 -12.49 8.03 12.01
C GLN A 261 -12.09 6.56 12.16
N MET A 262 -11.14 6.27 13.03
CA MET A 262 -10.51 4.94 13.15
C MET A 262 -10.99 4.13 14.35
N LYS A 263 -11.75 4.74 15.29
CA LYS A 263 -12.17 4.11 16.55
C LYS A 263 -11.00 3.70 17.46
N VAL A 264 -9.82 4.30 17.25
CA VAL A 264 -8.61 4.09 18.04
C VAL A 264 -8.19 5.41 18.65
N GLN A 265 -7.95 5.42 19.96
CA GLN A 265 -7.49 6.60 20.69
C GLN A 265 -5.96 6.64 20.65
N PRO A 266 -5.34 7.66 20.05
CA PRO A 266 -3.91 7.89 20.22
C PRO A 266 -3.56 8.04 21.71
N ASN A 267 -2.47 7.39 22.13
CA ASN A 267 -2.00 7.50 23.52
C ASN A 267 -1.28 8.83 23.75
N MET A 268 -0.90 9.08 25.02
CA MET A 268 -0.28 10.36 25.43
C MET A 268 1.07 10.59 24.75
N GLU A 269 1.81 9.54 24.47
CA GLU A 269 3.09 9.61 23.79
C GLU A 269 2.93 10.07 22.33
N GLU A 270 1.99 9.51 21.59
CA GLU A 270 1.69 9.96 20.23
C GLU A 270 1.21 11.42 20.20
N ILE A 271 0.43 11.84 21.20
CA ILE A 271 -0.01 13.24 21.34
C ILE A 271 1.17 14.17 21.62
N ALA A 272 2.08 13.77 22.49
CA ALA A 272 3.26 14.56 22.84
C ALA A 272 4.21 14.76 21.65
N TYR A 273 4.53 13.68 20.93
CA TYR A 273 5.38 13.77 19.74
C TYR A 273 4.72 14.55 18.61
N MET A 274 3.41 14.39 18.41
CA MET A 274 2.66 15.21 17.47
C MET A 274 2.73 16.69 17.85
N THR A 275 2.57 17.00 19.13
CA THR A 275 2.71 18.39 19.68
C THR A 275 4.06 18.98 19.33
N LEU A 276 5.13 18.21 19.49
CA LEU A 276 6.50 18.66 19.19
C LEU A 276 6.68 18.96 17.70
N ASN A 277 6.23 18.04 16.82
CA ASN A 277 6.37 18.20 15.37
C ASN A 277 5.51 19.35 14.84
N ILE A 278 4.27 19.51 15.30
CA ILE A 278 3.41 20.65 14.96
C ILE A 278 4.07 21.97 15.39
N ASN A 279 4.57 22.04 16.64
CA ASN A 279 5.23 23.23 17.12
C ASN A 279 6.46 23.62 16.30
N ARG A 280 7.23 22.64 15.78
CA ARG A 280 8.36 22.90 14.88
C ARG A 280 7.87 23.43 13.53
N ALA A 281 6.94 22.75 12.89
CA ALA A 281 6.42 23.12 11.58
C ALA A 281 5.74 24.51 11.56
N MET A 282 5.12 24.92 12.69
CA MET A 282 4.48 26.24 12.81
C MET A 282 5.43 27.37 13.17
N ARG A 283 6.66 27.08 13.64
CA ARG A 283 7.70 28.07 13.97
C ARG A 283 8.58 28.46 12.80
N ASP A 284 8.71 27.58 11.80
CA ASP A 284 9.46 27.89 10.58
C ASP A 284 8.84 29.11 9.88
N LYS A 285 9.71 30.09 9.59
CA LYS A 285 9.37 31.37 8.96
C LYS A 285 9.57 31.30 7.47
#